data_52a3d53017496a087b1be149c8320601
#
_entry.id   52a3d53017496a087b1be149c8320601
#
_cell.length_a   1.000
_cell.length_b   1.000
_cell.length_c   1.000
_cell.angle_alpha   90.00
_cell.angle_beta   90.00
_cell.angle_gamma   90.00
#
_symmetry.space_group_name_H-M   'P 1'
#
loop_
_entity.id
_entity.type
_entity.pdbx_description
1 polymer ?
#
loop_
_entity_poly.entity_id
_entity_poly.type
_entity_poly.pdbx_seq_one_letter_code
_entity_poly.pdbx_strand_id
1 'polypeptide(L)'
;MILGVSNWKGGVGKTTVSTLLAAYTARHTDKKILLVDADHNRGSSSIFFSHKEPECSIFDAFQCYAEDPYDTVSISGTMKKAVGKADGYDNLFVLQSSRKLAQTTALGLEAEALKNMIEIAHFDRYALIIIDSGTVPVIVSMCITACDRLLIPMMMSQQCIGPTRNTINLAKRKHADILGLIPLTVGKSEWDRAILENWAEIIRDTPELGWELGLMEGIHQSKTIVKADLINGSFPAVALPSIEKIFANLNI
;
A
#
# COMPACT_ATOMS: atom_id res chain seq x y z
N MET A 1 5.66 -8.52 -9.77
CA MET A 1 6.08 -7.21 -9.24
C MET A 1 5.32 -6.92 -7.94
N ILE A 2 6.02 -6.43 -6.93
CA ILE A 2 5.44 -6.04 -5.64
C ILE A 2 5.53 -4.51 -5.50
N LEU A 3 4.39 -3.84 -5.37
CA LEU A 3 4.26 -2.40 -5.19
C LEU A 3 3.84 -2.10 -3.75
N GLY A 4 4.70 -1.43 -3.01
CA GLY A 4 4.37 -0.92 -1.67
C GLY A 4 3.64 0.43 -1.75
N VAL A 5 2.62 0.62 -0.92
CA VAL A 5 2.00 1.92 -0.68
C VAL A 5 2.17 2.23 0.81
N SER A 6 3.16 3.05 1.14
CA SER A 6 3.58 3.21 2.53
C SER A 6 3.96 4.65 2.89
N ASN A 7 3.68 5.02 4.11
CA ASN A 7 4.18 6.21 4.79
C ASN A 7 4.02 6.00 6.30
N TRP A 8 5.00 6.45 7.10
CA TRP A 8 4.95 6.39 8.56
C TRP A 8 3.78 7.17 9.15
N LYS A 9 3.27 8.16 8.43
CA LYS A 9 2.14 9.00 8.89
C LYS A 9 0.81 8.29 8.66
N GLY A 10 -0.04 8.27 9.69
CA GLY A 10 -1.43 7.86 9.58
C GLY A 10 -2.29 8.91 8.85
N GLY A 11 -3.37 8.45 8.20
CA GLY A 11 -4.34 9.33 7.55
C GLY A 11 -3.90 10.01 6.26
N VAL A 12 -2.76 9.62 5.68
CA VAL A 12 -2.24 10.20 4.42
C VAL A 12 -2.82 9.56 3.16
N GLY A 13 -3.81 8.67 3.29
CA GLY A 13 -4.51 8.07 2.15
C GLY A 13 -3.86 6.82 1.55
N LYS A 14 -3.01 6.10 2.28
CA LYS A 14 -2.42 4.83 1.83
C LYS A 14 -3.48 3.88 1.29
N THR A 15 -4.46 3.53 2.11
CA THR A 15 -5.58 2.65 1.74
C THR A 15 -6.36 3.16 0.54
N THR A 16 -6.58 4.48 0.45
CA THR A 16 -7.25 5.09 -0.71
C THR A 16 -6.48 4.84 -1.99
N VAL A 17 -5.18 5.08 -2.00
CA VAL A 17 -4.32 4.86 -3.17
C VAL A 17 -4.25 3.38 -3.52
N SER A 18 -4.02 2.52 -2.53
CA SER A 18 -3.89 1.06 -2.70
C SER A 18 -5.15 0.45 -3.31
N THR A 19 -6.32 0.80 -2.76
CA THR A 19 -7.61 0.24 -3.21
C THR A 19 -8.04 0.77 -4.57
N LEU A 20 -7.87 2.08 -4.82
CA LEU A 20 -8.14 2.66 -6.13
C LEU A 20 -7.26 2.03 -7.22
N LEU A 21 -5.96 1.89 -6.95
CA LEU A 21 -5.03 1.29 -7.91
C LEU A 21 -5.32 -0.19 -8.14
N ALA A 22 -5.60 -0.97 -7.08
CA ALA A 22 -5.95 -2.38 -7.20
C ALA A 22 -7.22 -2.58 -8.03
N ALA A 23 -8.27 -1.83 -7.72
CA ALA A 23 -9.54 -1.87 -8.43
C ALA A 23 -9.40 -1.43 -9.89
N TYR A 24 -8.68 -0.33 -10.14
CA TYR A 24 -8.43 0.18 -11.48
C TYR A 24 -7.67 -0.85 -12.33
N THR A 25 -6.56 -1.38 -11.79
CA THR A 25 -5.75 -2.40 -12.49
C THR A 25 -6.58 -3.63 -12.82
N ALA A 26 -7.39 -4.12 -11.87
CA ALA A 26 -8.23 -5.29 -12.09
C ALA A 26 -9.32 -5.08 -13.16
N ARG A 27 -9.79 -3.84 -13.36
CA ARG A 27 -10.76 -3.51 -14.43
C ARG A 27 -10.13 -3.34 -15.82
N HIS A 28 -8.84 -3.05 -15.87
CA HIS A 28 -8.13 -2.73 -17.13
C HIS A 28 -7.16 -3.85 -17.56
N THR A 29 -7.18 -5.00 -16.91
CA THR A 29 -6.35 -6.18 -17.26
C THR A 29 -7.05 -7.46 -16.84
N ASP A 30 -6.79 -8.55 -17.56
CA ASP A 30 -7.24 -9.90 -17.18
C ASP A 30 -6.28 -10.61 -16.22
N LYS A 31 -5.19 -9.94 -15.84
CA LYS A 31 -4.17 -10.50 -14.95
C LYS A 31 -4.65 -10.54 -13.52
N LYS A 32 -4.20 -11.55 -12.76
CA LYS A 32 -4.52 -11.66 -11.33
C LYS A 32 -3.74 -10.64 -10.52
N ILE A 33 -4.45 -9.88 -9.69
CA ILE A 33 -3.93 -8.85 -8.80
C ILE A 33 -4.16 -9.29 -7.36
N LEU A 34 -3.16 -9.13 -6.50
CA LEU A 34 -3.28 -9.34 -5.07
C LEU A 34 -3.11 -8.02 -4.33
N LEU A 35 -4.10 -7.65 -3.55
CA LEU A 35 -4.00 -6.56 -2.57
C LEU A 35 -3.70 -7.16 -1.21
N VAL A 36 -2.58 -6.80 -0.60
CA VAL A 36 -2.20 -7.20 0.76
C VAL A 36 -2.62 -6.09 1.72
N ASP A 37 -3.61 -6.36 2.56
CA ASP A 37 -4.00 -5.45 3.63
C ASP A 37 -3.12 -5.69 4.87
N ALA A 38 -2.16 -4.80 5.09
CA ALA A 38 -1.25 -4.85 6.23
C ALA A 38 -1.55 -3.73 7.25
N ASP A 39 -2.81 -3.30 7.37
CA ASP A 39 -3.29 -2.36 8.38
C ASP A 39 -4.25 -3.05 9.37
N HIS A 40 -3.97 -2.92 10.67
CA HIS A 40 -4.85 -3.43 11.74
C HIS A 40 -6.26 -2.82 11.72
N ASN A 41 -6.45 -1.67 11.08
CA ASN A 41 -7.76 -1.07 10.86
C ASN A 41 -8.56 -1.76 9.74
N ARG A 42 -7.94 -2.70 8.99
CA ARG A 42 -8.58 -3.45 7.93
C ARG A 42 -9.18 -2.56 6.83
N GLY A 43 -8.49 -1.47 6.51
CA GLY A 43 -9.00 -0.48 5.57
C GLY A 43 -9.34 -1.06 4.21
N SER A 44 -8.40 -1.74 3.58
CA SER A 44 -8.56 -2.40 2.28
C SER A 44 -9.51 -3.59 2.34
N SER A 45 -9.38 -4.43 3.38
CA SER A 45 -10.26 -5.60 3.55
C SER A 45 -11.72 -5.21 3.70
N SER A 46 -12.02 -4.13 4.45
CA SER A 46 -13.39 -3.69 4.69
C SER A 46 -14.09 -3.10 3.47
N ILE A 47 -13.33 -2.67 2.45
CA ILE A 47 -13.90 -2.16 1.19
C ILE A 47 -14.41 -3.31 0.33
N PHE A 48 -13.65 -4.42 0.24
CA PHE A 48 -13.94 -5.54 -0.66
C PHE A 48 -14.68 -6.71 0.01
N PHE A 49 -14.83 -6.67 1.34
CA PHE A 49 -15.57 -7.67 2.11
C PHE A 49 -16.47 -7.00 3.15
N SER A 50 -17.43 -7.75 3.67
CA SER A 50 -18.22 -7.29 4.81
C SER A 50 -17.30 -7.00 6.02
N HIS A 51 -17.73 -6.12 6.92
CA HIS A 51 -16.97 -5.72 8.13
C HIS A 51 -16.70 -6.87 9.13
N LYS A 52 -17.05 -8.12 8.81
CA LYS A 52 -16.75 -9.28 9.66
C LYS A 52 -15.24 -9.55 9.68
N GLU A 53 -14.73 -9.92 10.85
CA GLU A 53 -13.36 -10.42 10.96
C GLU A 53 -13.23 -11.71 10.13
N PRO A 54 -12.14 -11.88 9.36
CA PRO A 54 -11.90 -13.11 8.64
C PRO A 54 -11.59 -14.26 9.61
N GLU A 55 -11.91 -15.48 9.21
CA GLU A 55 -11.52 -16.68 9.98
C GLU A 55 -9.99 -16.86 10.01
N CYS A 56 -9.31 -16.40 8.99
CA CYS A 56 -7.86 -16.43 8.84
C CYS A 56 -7.37 -15.14 8.20
N SER A 57 -6.29 -14.59 8.69
CA SER A 57 -5.72 -13.31 8.28
C SER A 57 -4.21 -13.38 8.11
N ILE A 58 -3.61 -12.32 7.58
CA ILE A 58 -2.15 -12.20 7.50
C ILE A 58 -1.48 -12.28 8.90
N PHE A 59 -2.18 -11.89 9.97
CA PHE A 59 -1.64 -11.99 11.33
C PHE A 59 -1.44 -13.45 11.74
N ASP A 60 -2.37 -14.34 11.39
CA ASP A 60 -2.25 -15.76 11.70
C ASP A 60 -1.05 -16.37 10.96
N ALA A 61 -0.76 -15.92 9.74
CA ALA A 61 0.45 -16.31 9.02
C ALA A 61 1.74 -15.75 9.65
N PHE A 62 1.71 -14.53 10.19
CA PHE A 62 2.82 -13.98 10.97
C PHE A 62 3.09 -14.79 12.24
N GLN A 63 2.05 -15.29 12.90
CA GLN A 63 2.21 -16.17 14.05
C GLN A 63 2.90 -17.49 13.65
N CYS A 64 2.43 -18.17 12.60
CA CYS A 64 3.09 -19.38 12.10
C CYS A 64 4.57 -19.13 11.76
N TYR A 65 4.88 -18.01 11.09
CA TYR A 65 6.25 -17.66 10.74
C TYR A 65 7.11 -17.35 11.97
N ALA A 66 6.55 -16.72 13.01
CA ALA A 66 7.24 -16.45 14.26
C ALA A 66 7.51 -17.71 15.09
N GLU A 67 6.62 -18.70 15.02
CA GLU A 67 6.77 -19.98 15.70
C GLU A 67 7.85 -20.84 15.04
N ASP A 68 7.79 -21.00 13.71
CA ASP A 68 8.80 -21.73 12.93
C ASP A 68 8.89 -21.17 11.49
N PRO A 69 9.90 -20.35 11.17
CA PRO A 69 10.06 -19.80 9.83
C PRO A 69 10.41 -20.85 8.75
N TYR A 70 10.72 -22.07 9.14
CA TYR A 70 11.02 -23.19 8.23
C TYR A 70 9.80 -24.10 7.97
N ASP A 71 8.72 -23.95 8.72
CA ASP A 71 7.45 -24.64 8.43
C ASP A 71 6.71 -23.98 7.24
N THR A 72 7.29 -24.17 6.06
CA THR A 72 6.77 -23.58 4.82
C THR A 72 5.36 -24.07 4.48
N VAL A 73 4.97 -25.24 4.95
CA VAL A 73 3.65 -25.83 4.69
C VAL A 73 2.57 -25.07 5.46
N SER A 74 2.75 -24.87 6.76
CA SER A 74 1.80 -24.12 7.59
C SER A 74 1.73 -22.64 7.17
N ILE A 75 2.89 -22.01 6.92
CA ILE A 75 2.96 -20.62 6.46
C ILE A 75 2.22 -20.45 5.13
N SER A 76 2.55 -21.27 4.12
CA SER A 76 1.90 -21.23 2.80
C SER A 76 0.40 -21.50 2.88
N GLY A 77 0.01 -22.50 3.67
CA GLY A 77 -1.39 -22.87 3.90
C GLY A 77 -2.19 -21.72 4.52
N THR A 78 -1.65 -21.10 5.56
CA THR A 78 -2.28 -19.98 6.27
C THR A 78 -2.36 -18.73 5.38
N MET A 79 -1.28 -18.39 4.66
CA MET A 79 -1.28 -17.29 3.69
C MET A 79 -2.37 -17.47 2.63
N LYS A 80 -2.47 -18.67 2.04
CA LYS A 80 -3.48 -18.97 1.01
C LYS A 80 -4.90 -18.97 1.56
N LYS A 81 -5.10 -19.43 2.79
CA LYS A 81 -6.41 -19.41 3.47
C LYS A 81 -6.88 -17.99 3.79
N ALA A 82 -5.94 -17.08 4.07
CA ALA A 82 -6.23 -15.68 4.35
C ALA A 82 -6.57 -14.86 3.08
N VAL A 83 -6.34 -15.41 1.87
CA VAL A 83 -6.69 -14.75 0.61
C VAL A 83 -8.14 -15.00 0.26
N GLY A 84 -8.92 -13.93 0.10
CA GLY A 84 -10.26 -13.96 -0.44
C GLY A 84 -10.33 -13.30 -1.83
N LYS A 85 -11.31 -13.72 -2.65
CA LYS A 85 -11.64 -13.04 -3.91
C LYS A 85 -12.45 -11.80 -3.58
N ALA A 86 -12.07 -10.65 -4.10
CA ALA A 86 -12.76 -9.37 -3.86
C ALA A 86 -14.15 -9.37 -4.50
N ASP A 87 -15.14 -8.86 -3.78
CA ASP A 87 -16.50 -8.70 -4.32
C ASP A 87 -16.48 -7.79 -5.55
N GLY A 88 -17.22 -8.20 -6.59
CA GLY A 88 -17.34 -7.45 -7.85
C GLY A 88 -16.16 -7.60 -8.83
N TYR A 89 -15.18 -8.47 -8.55
CA TYR A 89 -14.00 -8.70 -9.39
C TYR A 89 -13.74 -10.19 -9.62
N ASP A 90 -13.29 -10.54 -10.83
CA ASP A 90 -12.89 -11.92 -11.15
C ASP A 90 -11.40 -12.18 -10.94
N ASN A 91 -10.59 -11.16 -10.99
CA ASN A 91 -9.13 -11.21 -10.98
C ASN A 91 -8.48 -10.41 -9.85
N LEU A 92 -9.26 -9.78 -8.95
CA LEU A 92 -8.75 -9.12 -7.74
C LEU A 92 -8.92 -10.03 -6.53
N PHE A 93 -7.82 -10.21 -5.81
CA PHE A 93 -7.76 -10.98 -4.57
C PHE A 93 -7.22 -10.10 -3.45
N VAL A 94 -7.64 -10.34 -2.23
CA VAL A 94 -7.17 -9.61 -1.06
C VAL A 94 -6.65 -10.58 -0.01
N LEU A 95 -5.40 -10.43 0.40
CA LEU A 95 -4.86 -11.04 1.61
C LEU A 95 -5.37 -10.22 2.79
N GLN A 96 -6.29 -10.81 3.54
CA GLN A 96 -7.09 -10.10 4.53
C GLN A 96 -6.33 -9.81 5.81
N SER A 97 -6.57 -8.63 6.35
CA SER A 97 -6.08 -8.18 7.65
C SER A 97 -7.03 -8.54 8.79
N SER A 98 -6.53 -8.42 10.01
CA SER A 98 -7.33 -8.45 11.23
C SER A 98 -6.85 -7.40 12.24
N ARG A 99 -7.69 -7.07 13.22
CA ARG A 99 -7.32 -6.15 14.31
C ARG A 99 -6.12 -6.65 15.13
N LYS A 100 -5.88 -7.95 15.14
CA LYS A 100 -4.73 -8.58 15.82
C LYS A 100 -3.39 -8.11 15.26
N LEU A 101 -3.33 -7.56 14.03
CA LEU A 101 -2.11 -6.98 13.46
C LEU A 101 -1.47 -5.89 14.34
N ALA A 102 -2.22 -5.22 15.20
CA ALA A 102 -1.67 -4.30 16.19
C ALA A 102 -0.66 -4.99 17.14
N GLN A 103 -0.73 -6.31 17.29
CA GLN A 103 0.13 -7.11 18.18
C GLN A 103 1.40 -7.63 17.48
N THR A 104 1.59 -7.37 16.17
CA THR A 104 2.71 -7.91 15.38
C THR A 104 4.08 -7.57 15.98
N THR A 105 4.21 -6.40 16.62
CA THR A 105 5.47 -6.01 17.29
C THR A 105 5.90 -7.02 18.37
N ALA A 106 4.94 -7.65 19.06
CA ALA A 106 5.23 -8.63 20.10
C ALA A 106 5.75 -9.98 19.54
N LEU A 107 5.61 -10.23 18.24
CA LEU A 107 6.10 -11.45 17.60
C LEU A 107 7.60 -11.43 17.32
N GLY A 108 8.28 -10.28 17.46
CA GLY A 108 9.72 -10.17 17.24
C GLY A 108 10.18 -10.42 15.80
N LEU A 109 9.29 -10.24 14.82
CA LEU A 109 9.57 -10.52 13.41
C LEU A 109 10.55 -9.51 12.80
N GLU A 110 11.40 -10.01 11.92
CA GLU A 110 12.33 -9.19 11.14
C GLU A 110 11.63 -8.52 9.95
N ALA A 111 12.31 -7.54 9.35
CA ALA A 111 11.76 -6.78 8.22
C ALA A 111 11.53 -7.64 6.97
N GLU A 112 12.27 -8.71 6.82
CA GLU A 112 12.22 -9.67 5.70
C GLU A 112 11.04 -10.64 5.78
N ALA A 113 10.36 -10.76 6.94
CA ALA A 113 9.33 -11.76 7.18
C ALA A 113 8.22 -11.75 6.12
N LEU A 114 7.66 -10.58 5.79
CA LEU A 114 6.58 -10.50 4.79
C LEU A 114 7.05 -10.92 3.40
N LYS A 115 8.27 -10.55 3.00
CA LYS A 115 8.85 -10.95 1.72
C LYS A 115 9.01 -12.48 1.65
N ASN A 116 9.60 -13.08 2.68
CA ASN A 116 9.79 -14.52 2.75
C ASN A 116 8.45 -15.27 2.71
N MET A 117 7.43 -14.78 3.41
CA MET A 117 6.10 -15.38 3.40
C MET A 117 5.41 -15.29 2.03
N ILE A 118 5.58 -14.19 1.29
CA ILE A 118 5.08 -14.03 -0.09
C ILE A 118 5.76 -15.06 -1.01
N GLU A 119 7.06 -15.25 -0.87
CA GLU A 119 7.83 -16.24 -1.63
C GLU A 119 7.41 -17.68 -1.27
N ILE A 120 7.30 -18.02 0.02
CA ILE A 120 6.85 -19.32 0.53
C ILE A 120 5.43 -19.65 0.03
N ALA A 121 4.54 -18.65 -0.04
CA ALA A 121 3.18 -18.85 -0.52
C ALA A 121 3.07 -18.97 -2.05
N HIS A 122 4.16 -18.77 -2.78
CA HIS A 122 4.20 -18.72 -4.24
C HIS A 122 3.21 -17.71 -4.82
N PHE A 123 3.26 -16.48 -4.29
CA PHE A 123 2.41 -15.38 -4.76
C PHE A 123 2.97 -14.67 -6.01
N ASP A 124 4.10 -15.11 -6.56
CA ASP A 124 4.64 -14.75 -7.88
C ASP A 124 3.67 -15.02 -9.05
N ARG A 125 2.64 -15.86 -8.83
CA ARG A 125 1.53 -16.09 -9.77
C ARG A 125 0.62 -14.86 -9.98
N TYR A 126 0.68 -13.86 -9.10
CA TYR A 126 0.00 -12.59 -9.27
C TYR A 126 0.88 -11.64 -10.10
N ALA A 127 0.31 -11.05 -11.15
CA ALA A 127 1.06 -10.12 -12.00
C ALA A 127 1.47 -8.85 -11.24
N LEU A 128 0.61 -8.42 -10.30
CA LEU A 128 0.87 -7.33 -9.40
C LEU A 128 0.42 -7.71 -7.99
N ILE A 129 1.29 -7.44 -7.01
CA ILE A 129 0.99 -7.47 -5.58
C ILE A 129 1.07 -6.03 -5.10
N ILE A 130 -0.01 -5.49 -4.53
CA ILE A 130 -0.05 -4.16 -3.92
C ILE A 130 -0.10 -4.35 -2.42
N ILE A 131 0.82 -3.72 -1.67
CA ILE A 131 0.84 -3.80 -0.21
C ILE A 131 0.33 -2.46 0.36
N ASP A 132 -0.85 -2.48 0.98
CA ASP A 132 -1.41 -1.37 1.76
C ASP A 132 -0.85 -1.42 3.17
N SER A 133 0.14 -0.61 3.48
CA SER A 133 0.79 -0.63 4.79
C SER A 133 -0.04 0.07 5.86
N GLY A 134 -0.07 -0.51 7.06
CA GLY A 134 -0.52 0.19 8.26
C GLY A 134 0.48 1.25 8.75
N THR A 135 0.37 1.60 10.03
CA THR A 135 1.25 2.56 10.71
C THR A 135 2.12 1.91 11.80
N VAL A 136 1.96 0.62 12.04
CA VAL A 136 2.78 -0.13 12.99
C VAL A 136 4.22 -0.21 12.45
N PRO A 137 5.24 0.26 13.19
CA PRO A 137 6.60 0.41 12.66
C PRO A 137 7.20 -0.84 12.03
N VAL A 138 7.05 -2.00 12.65
CA VAL A 138 7.55 -3.26 12.11
C VAL A 138 6.86 -3.62 10.80
N ILE A 139 5.55 -3.39 10.67
CA ILE A 139 4.78 -3.64 9.45
C ILE A 139 5.21 -2.69 8.33
N VAL A 140 5.41 -1.39 8.63
CA VAL A 140 5.93 -0.42 7.66
C VAL A 140 7.29 -0.88 7.12
N SER A 141 8.18 -1.33 8.02
CA SER A 141 9.50 -1.86 7.63
C SER A 141 9.37 -3.12 6.74
N MET A 142 8.51 -4.06 7.11
CA MET A 142 8.24 -5.28 6.32
C MET A 142 7.69 -4.95 4.93
N CYS A 143 6.73 -4.01 4.84
CA CYS A 143 6.14 -3.60 3.57
C CYS A 143 7.18 -2.98 2.63
N ILE A 144 8.03 -2.08 3.16
CA ILE A 144 9.09 -1.44 2.37
C ILE A 144 10.16 -2.46 1.95
N THR A 145 10.51 -3.41 2.83
CA THR A 145 11.50 -4.46 2.51
C THR A 145 10.97 -5.46 1.47
N ALA A 146 9.67 -5.72 1.47
CA ALA A 146 9.06 -6.68 0.55
C ALA A 146 8.82 -6.13 -0.85
N CYS A 147 8.73 -4.81 -1.03
CA CYS A 147 8.35 -4.24 -2.31
C CYS A 147 9.55 -4.02 -3.25
N ASP A 148 9.30 -4.22 -4.56
CA ASP A 148 10.22 -3.83 -5.63
C ASP A 148 10.18 -2.32 -5.83
N ARG A 149 8.97 -1.75 -5.81
CA ARG A 149 8.71 -0.31 -6.03
C ARG A 149 7.79 0.23 -4.95
N LEU A 150 7.97 1.51 -4.58
CA LEU A 150 7.26 2.17 -3.50
C LEU A 150 6.54 3.43 -3.97
N LEU A 151 5.25 3.54 -3.67
CA LEU A 151 4.47 4.77 -3.72
C LEU A 151 4.35 5.35 -2.32
N ILE A 152 4.54 6.66 -2.19
CA ILE A 152 4.50 7.34 -0.90
C ILE A 152 3.39 8.40 -0.92
N PRO A 153 2.17 8.05 -0.48
CA PRO A 153 1.11 9.03 -0.28
C PRO A 153 1.48 10.00 0.84
N MET A 154 1.19 11.28 0.64
CA MET A 154 1.49 12.31 1.62
C MET A 154 0.41 13.38 1.65
N MET A 155 0.19 13.98 2.80
CA MET A 155 -0.59 15.20 2.94
C MET A 155 0.34 16.40 2.90
N MET A 156 -0.12 17.48 2.27
CA MET A 156 0.60 18.74 2.15
C MET A 156 0.55 19.52 3.49
N SER A 157 1.20 18.95 4.53
CA SER A 157 1.28 19.58 5.85
C SER A 157 2.67 19.39 6.46
N GLN A 158 3.11 20.36 7.27
CA GLN A 158 4.41 20.29 7.95
C GLN A 158 4.58 19.01 8.78
N GLN A 159 3.49 18.50 9.37
CA GLN A 159 3.52 17.27 10.15
C GLN A 159 3.81 16.01 9.31
N CYS A 160 3.70 16.08 8.00
CA CYS A 160 3.99 14.97 7.10
C CYS A 160 5.44 14.96 6.60
N ILE A 161 6.18 16.07 6.72
CA ILE A 161 7.55 16.18 6.23
C ILE A 161 8.47 15.13 6.87
N GLY A 162 8.56 15.12 8.19
CA GLY A 162 9.41 14.17 8.92
C GLY A 162 9.09 12.70 8.63
N PRO A 163 7.82 12.25 8.81
CA PRO A 163 7.42 10.90 8.48
C PRO A 163 7.68 10.49 7.02
N THR A 164 7.42 11.38 6.06
CA THR A 164 7.69 11.10 4.65
C THR A 164 9.19 10.94 4.39
N ARG A 165 10.02 11.83 4.95
CA ARG A 165 11.49 11.72 4.88
C ARG A 165 11.99 10.42 5.49
N ASN A 166 11.43 9.99 6.62
CA ASN A 166 11.78 8.72 7.26
C ASN A 166 11.42 7.52 6.35
N THR A 167 10.26 7.58 5.68
CA THR A 167 9.85 6.56 4.70
C THR A 167 10.83 6.49 3.54
N ILE A 168 11.20 7.64 2.96
CA ILE A 168 12.18 7.74 1.87
C ILE A 168 13.54 7.15 2.31
N ASN A 169 14.03 7.55 3.48
CA ASN A 169 15.30 7.08 4.00
C ASN A 169 15.30 5.56 4.28
N LEU A 170 14.17 5.02 4.73
CA LEU A 170 14.04 3.58 4.92
C LEU A 170 14.01 2.85 3.57
N ALA A 171 13.26 3.35 2.59
CA ALA A 171 13.21 2.79 1.24
C ALA A 171 14.61 2.70 0.61
N LYS A 172 15.40 3.77 0.71
CA LYS A 172 16.79 3.79 0.23
C LYS A 172 17.66 2.73 0.91
N ARG A 173 17.58 2.62 2.24
CA ARG A 173 18.36 1.60 2.99
C ARG A 173 17.96 0.17 2.63
N LYS A 174 16.72 -0.03 2.22
CA LYS A 174 16.18 -1.35 1.82
C LYS A 174 16.20 -1.56 0.31
N HIS A 175 16.78 -0.62 -0.45
CA HIS A 175 16.92 -0.68 -1.91
C HIS A 175 15.58 -0.80 -2.66
N ALA A 176 14.49 -0.31 -2.06
CA ALA A 176 13.20 -0.20 -2.73
C ALA A 176 13.21 1.00 -3.68
N ASP A 177 12.83 0.78 -4.94
CA ASP A 177 12.73 1.84 -5.94
C ASP A 177 11.51 2.72 -5.66
N ILE A 178 11.71 4.04 -5.48
CA ILE A 178 10.61 4.97 -5.19
C ILE A 178 9.97 5.40 -6.51
N LEU A 179 8.77 4.91 -6.78
CA LEU A 179 8.00 5.25 -7.99
C LEU A 179 7.49 6.69 -7.98
N GLY A 180 7.13 7.22 -6.82
CA GLY A 180 6.70 8.62 -6.70
C GLY A 180 6.08 8.97 -5.35
N LEU A 181 5.96 10.29 -5.14
CA LEU A 181 5.23 10.90 -4.03
C LEU A 181 3.85 11.30 -4.53
N ILE A 182 2.79 10.88 -3.83
CA ILE A 182 1.41 11.21 -4.20
C ILE A 182 0.85 12.21 -3.19
N PRO A 183 0.80 13.51 -3.53
CA PRO A 183 0.15 14.50 -2.68
C PRO A 183 -1.36 14.27 -2.66
N LEU A 184 -1.91 14.15 -1.46
CA LEU A 184 -3.35 14.03 -1.23
C LEU A 184 -3.87 15.31 -0.58
N THR A 185 -5.13 15.63 -0.84
CA THR A 185 -5.78 16.83 -0.29
C THR A 185 -5.12 18.14 -0.70
N VAL A 186 -4.65 18.24 -1.95
CA VAL A 186 -4.10 19.49 -2.48
C VAL A 186 -5.23 20.49 -2.64
N GLY A 187 -5.20 21.55 -1.85
CA GLY A 187 -6.09 22.70 -1.98
C GLY A 187 -5.60 23.66 -3.08
N LYS A 188 -6.41 24.70 -3.35
CA LYS A 188 -6.11 25.75 -4.34
C LYS A 188 -5.67 27.07 -3.69
N SER A 189 -5.50 27.11 -2.36
CA SER A 189 -5.12 28.30 -1.62
C SER A 189 -3.64 28.67 -1.85
N GLU A 190 -3.28 29.91 -1.54
CA GLU A 190 -1.88 30.36 -1.54
C GLU A 190 -1.03 29.55 -0.56
N TRP A 191 -1.61 29.14 0.56
CA TRP A 191 -0.99 28.24 1.53
C TRP A 191 -0.62 26.89 0.91
N ASP A 192 -1.51 26.29 0.14
CA ASP A 192 -1.26 25.02 -0.52
C ASP A 192 -0.12 25.14 -1.54
N ARG A 193 -0.02 26.29 -2.24
CA ARG A 193 1.09 26.55 -3.15
C ARG A 193 2.42 26.71 -2.42
N ALA A 194 2.45 27.45 -1.32
CA ALA A 194 3.67 27.61 -0.51
C ALA A 194 4.15 26.27 0.07
N ILE A 195 3.23 25.37 0.45
CA ILE A 195 3.56 24.04 0.90
C ILE A 195 4.11 23.18 -0.26
N LEU A 196 3.51 23.28 -1.46
CA LEU A 196 4.01 22.61 -2.66
C LEU A 196 5.43 23.08 -3.02
N GLU A 197 5.70 24.37 -2.93
CA GLU A 197 7.03 24.95 -3.16
C GLU A 197 8.05 24.43 -2.13
N ASN A 198 7.70 24.39 -0.85
CA ASN A 198 8.54 23.83 0.21
C ASN A 198 8.80 22.32 0.00
N TRP A 199 7.80 21.57 -0.46
CA TRP A 199 8.00 20.18 -0.83
C TRP A 199 8.86 20.00 -2.06
N ALA A 200 8.76 20.90 -3.04
CA ALA A 200 9.65 20.90 -4.20
C ALA A 200 11.11 21.15 -3.80
N GLU A 201 11.36 21.99 -2.78
CA GLU A 201 12.69 22.17 -2.19
C GLU A 201 13.19 20.91 -1.48
N ILE A 202 12.36 20.28 -0.65
CA ILE A 202 12.70 19.04 0.03
C ILE A 202 13.05 17.91 -0.97
N ILE A 203 12.30 17.82 -2.06
CA ILE A 203 12.55 16.84 -3.13
C ILE A 203 13.87 17.21 -3.86
N ARG A 204 14.11 18.50 -4.12
CA ARG A 204 15.34 19.00 -4.73
C ARG A 204 16.58 18.69 -3.87
N ASP A 205 16.46 18.89 -2.55
CA ASP A 205 17.53 18.63 -1.59
C ASP A 205 17.75 17.13 -1.30
N THR A 206 16.98 16.26 -1.98
CA THR A 206 17.14 14.82 -1.92
C THR A 206 17.46 14.30 -3.35
N PRO A 207 18.71 14.55 -3.87
CA PRO A 207 19.07 14.30 -5.27
C PRO A 207 18.84 12.85 -5.72
N GLU A 208 18.90 11.92 -4.76
CA GLU A 208 18.69 10.50 -5.03
C GLU A 208 17.21 10.14 -5.29
N LEU A 209 16.28 11.06 -5.02
CA LEU A 209 14.89 10.88 -5.43
C LEU A 209 14.69 11.10 -6.92
N GLY A 210 15.71 11.68 -7.60
CA GLY A 210 15.61 12.02 -9.01
C GLY A 210 14.44 12.96 -9.33
N TRP A 211 14.66 13.97 -10.13
CA TRP A 211 13.59 14.87 -10.61
C TRP A 211 12.50 14.14 -11.42
N GLU A 212 12.78 12.89 -11.87
CA GLU A 212 11.87 12.03 -12.60
C GLU A 212 10.70 11.54 -11.73
N LEU A 213 10.90 11.51 -10.41
CA LEU A 213 9.86 11.13 -9.45
C LEU A 213 8.95 12.29 -9.03
N GLY A 214 8.88 13.35 -9.81
CA GLY A 214 8.08 14.52 -9.52
C GLY A 214 6.79 14.24 -8.75
N LEU A 215 6.31 15.20 -7.98
CA LEU A 215 4.99 15.15 -7.38
C LEU A 215 4.01 14.63 -8.44
N MET A 216 3.52 13.42 -8.26
CA MET A 216 2.45 12.91 -9.12
C MET A 216 1.25 13.81 -8.97
N GLU A 217 0.45 13.92 -10.00
CA GLU A 217 -0.76 14.73 -9.96
C GLU A 217 -1.58 14.41 -8.69
N GLY A 218 -1.82 15.42 -7.86
CA GLY A 218 -2.38 15.20 -6.52
C GLY A 218 -3.82 14.71 -6.58
N ILE A 219 -4.16 13.78 -5.72
CA ILE A 219 -5.55 13.38 -5.52
C ILE A 219 -6.22 14.41 -4.61
N HIS A 220 -7.09 15.24 -5.17
CA HIS A 220 -7.87 16.19 -4.40
C HIS A 220 -8.83 15.47 -3.44
N GLN A 221 -8.91 15.95 -2.20
CA GLN A 221 -9.93 15.45 -1.29
C GLN A 221 -11.31 15.83 -1.83
N SER A 222 -12.14 14.83 -2.07
CA SER A 222 -13.53 15.08 -2.44
C SER A 222 -14.46 14.09 -1.73
N LYS A 223 -15.71 14.52 -1.54
CA LYS A 223 -16.77 13.63 -1.04
C LYS A 223 -16.99 12.42 -1.96
N THR A 224 -16.60 12.52 -3.23
CA THR A 224 -16.70 11.46 -4.22
C THR A 224 -15.72 10.33 -3.93
N ILE A 225 -14.49 10.62 -3.46
CA ILE A 225 -13.53 9.59 -3.06
C ILE A 225 -14.06 8.80 -1.87
N VAL A 226 -14.63 9.49 -0.88
CA VAL A 226 -15.20 8.85 0.32
C VAL A 226 -16.41 7.98 -0.03
N LYS A 227 -17.13 8.32 -1.11
CA LYS A 227 -18.34 7.62 -1.57
C LYS A 227 -18.10 6.68 -2.75
N ALA A 228 -16.83 6.50 -3.16
CA ALA A 228 -16.52 5.62 -4.28
C ALA A 228 -16.96 4.19 -3.98
N ASP A 229 -17.81 3.67 -4.82
CA ASP A 229 -18.22 2.26 -4.80
C ASP A 229 -17.32 1.47 -5.75
N LEU A 230 -16.16 1.08 -5.24
CA LEU A 230 -15.16 0.36 -6.02
C LEU A 230 -15.65 -1.04 -6.43
N ILE A 231 -16.57 -1.65 -5.68
CA ILE A 231 -17.16 -2.95 -6.01
C ILE A 231 -17.91 -2.88 -7.34
N ASN A 232 -18.67 -1.81 -7.54
CA ASN A 232 -19.38 -1.57 -8.80
C ASN A 232 -18.54 -0.85 -9.88
N GLY A 233 -17.25 -0.61 -9.62
CA GLY A 233 -16.34 0.04 -10.57
C GLY A 233 -16.52 1.55 -10.67
N SER A 234 -17.05 2.18 -9.63
CA SER A 234 -17.15 3.64 -9.55
C SER A 234 -15.82 4.24 -9.13
N PHE A 235 -15.16 4.95 -10.05
CA PHE A 235 -13.90 5.65 -9.79
C PHE A 235 -14.13 7.16 -9.69
N PRO A 236 -13.59 7.83 -8.66
CA PRO A 236 -13.69 9.27 -8.55
C PRO A 236 -12.94 9.97 -9.69
N ALA A 237 -13.60 10.82 -10.45
CA ALA A 237 -12.98 11.55 -11.56
C ALA A 237 -11.74 12.35 -11.16
N VAL A 238 -11.68 12.84 -9.92
CA VAL A 238 -10.53 13.59 -9.38
C VAL A 238 -9.30 12.72 -9.08
N ALA A 239 -9.47 11.40 -8.99
CA ALA A 239 -8.37 10.46 -8.72
C ALA A 239 -7.88 9.76 -10.00
N LEU A 240 -8.71 9.69 -11.03
CA LEU A 240 -8.41 8.94 -12.26
C LEU A 240 -7.08 9.35 -12.91
N PRO A 241 -6.77 10.64 -13.14
CA PRO A 241 -5.53 11.02 -13.84
C PRO A 241 -4.28 10.50 -13.13
N SER A 242 -4.25 10.57 -11.80
CA SER A 242 -3.12 10.06 -11.00
C SER A 242 -3.04 8.54 -11.06
N ILE A 243 -4.17 7.84 -10.96
CA ILE A 243 -4.22 6.38 -11.00
C ILE A 243 -3.84 5.87 -12.39
N GLU A 244 -4.31 6.47 -13.46
CA GLU A 244 -3.94 6.16 -14.85
C GLU A 244 -2.44 6.32 -15.09
N LYS A 245 -1.86 7.40 -14.59
CA LYS A 245 -0.42 7.66 -14.69
C LYS A 245 0.40 6.61 -13.92
N ILE A 246 -0.03 6.25 -12.70
CA ILE A 246 0.62 5.18 -11.93
C ILE A 246 0.52 3.86 -12.70
N PHE A 247 -0.68 3.50 -13.15
CA PHE A 247 -0.93 2.27 -13.91
C PHE A 247 -0.05 2.18 -15.16
N ALA A 248 0.05 3.25 -15.95
CA ALA A 248 0.90 3.30 -17.14
C ALA A 248 2.39 3.04 -16.82
N ASN A 249 2.86 3.45 -15.64
CA ASN A 249 4.24 3.23 -15.20
C ASN A 249 4.50 1.84 -14.61
N LEU A 250 3.46 1.02 -14.39
CA LEU A 250 3.65 -0.32 -13.83
C LEU A 250 4.11 -1.36 -14.86
N ASN A 251 3.91 -1.10 -16.16
CA ASN A 251 4.24 -2.03 -17.25
C ASN A 251 3.66 -3.43 -17.05
N ILE A 252 2.36 -3.50 -16.67
CA ILE A 252 1.64 -4.74 -16.35
C ILE A 252 0.90 -5.28 -17.56
#